data_cf2c94a36d0c00d8178da82c1e4fe2d3
#
_entry.id   cf2c94a36d0c00d8178da82c1e4fe2d3
#
_cell.length_a   1.000
_cell.length_b   1.000
_cell.length_c   1.000
_cell.angle_alpha   90.00
_cell.angle_beta   90.00
_cell.angle_gamma   90.00
#
_symmetry.space_group_name_H-M   'P 1'
#
loop_
_entity.id
_entity.type
_entity.pdbx_description
1 polymer ?
#
loop_
_entity_poly.entity_id
_entity_poly.type
_entity_poly.pdbx_seq_one_letter_code
_entity_poly.pdbx_strand_id
1 'polypeptide(L)'
;VPGRTFAPGEERWYLYPNDHLRSATLWVHDHSMGITRLNSIMGLASFWIVHAHDDDVLRLPFGEFDVPLLISDCSLDANAQLW
;
A
#
# COMPACT_ATOMS: atom_id res chain seq x y z
N VAL A 1 -13.64 11.65 3.96
CA VAL A 1 -14.70 12.47 4.54
C VAL A 1 -14.67 12.24 6.04
N PRO A 2 -14.50 13.28 6.88
CA PRO A 2 -14.54 13.12 8.33
C PRO A 2 -15.86 12.47 8.76
N GLY A 3 -15.79 11.49 9.69
CA GLY A 3 -16.96 10.88 10.27
C GLY A 3 -17.52 9.63 9.59
N ARG A 4 -16.82 9.06 8.60
CA ARG A 4 -17.19 7.75 8.06
C ARG A 4 -16.30 6.66 8.63
N THR A 5 -16.68 6.16 9.76
CA THR A 5 -16.18 4.90 10.30
C THR A 5 -17.14 3.77 9.94
N PHE A 6 -16.64 2.55 9.93
CA PHE A 6 -17.45 1.34 9.83
C PHE A 6 -17.00 0.37 10.93
N ALA A 7 -17.95 -0.41 11.40
CA ALA A 7 -17.71 -1.35 12.48
C ALA A 7 -16.94 -2.59 12.00
N PRO A 8 -16.31 -3.35 12.91
CA PRO A 8 -15.74 -4.64 12.58
C PRO A 8 -16.76 -5.55 11.88
N GLY A 9 -16.37 -6.15 10.75
CA GLY A 9 -17.24 -6.99 9.93
C GLY A 9 -18.07 -6.24 8.87
N GLU A 10 -18.07 -4.92 8.89
CA GLU A 10 -18.64 -4.15 7.78
C GLU A 10 -17.66 -4.09 6.61
N GLU A 11 -18.19 -4.15 5.40
CA GLU A 11 -17.43 -4.06 4.16
C GLU A 11 -17.85 -2.82 3.36
N ARG A 12 -16.90 -2.29 2.60
CA ARG A 12 -17.15 -1.20 1.66
C ARG A 12 -16.41 -1.42 0.37
N TRP A 13 -17.06 -1.03 -0.71
CA TRP A 13 -16.45 -0.98 -2.02
C TRP A 13 -15.88 0.41 -2.28
N TYR A 14 -14.64 0.43 -2.74
CA TYR A 14 -13.96 1.64 -3.21
C TYR A 14 -13.55 1.43 -4.65
N LEU A 15 -13.75 2.43 -5.48
CA LEU A 15 -13.31 2.43 -6.86
C LEU A 15 -12.13 3.39 -7.01
N TYR A 16 -11.03 2.86 -7.50
CA TYR A 16 -9.82 3.62 -7.82
C TYR A 16 -9.58 3.52 -9.33
N PRO A 17 -10.07 4.47 -10.15
CA PRO A 17 -9.86 4.43 -11.59
C PRO A 17 -8.38 4.73 -11.91
N ASN A 18 -7.75 3.81 -12.64
CA ASN A 18 -6.34 3.88 -13.01
C ASN A 18 -6.10 4.08 -14.51
N ASP A 19 -7.16 4.21 -15.29
CA ASP A 19 -7.17 4.23 -16.77
C ASP A 19 -6.36 5.37 -17.38
N HIS A 20 -6.01 6.39 -16.60
CA HIS A 20 -5.20 7.54 -17.02
C HIS A 20 -3.77 7.50 -16.48
N LEU A 21 -3.43 6.46 -15.73
CA LEU A 21 -2.10 6.31 -15.15
C LEU A 21 -1.15 5.62 -16.13
N ARG A 22 0.12 6.03 -16.08
CA ARG A 22 1.22 5.28 -16.67
C ARG A 22 1.67 4.17 -15.73
N SER A 23 2.47 3.25 -16.23
CA SER A 23 3.15 2.26 -15.40
C SER A 23 3.90 2.95 -14.27
N ALA A 24 3.63 2.53 -13.06
CA ALA A 24 4.25 3.13 -11.88
C ALA A 24 4.19 2.18 -10.67
N THR A 25 5.23 2.23 -9.87
CA THR A 25 5.20 1.66 -8.53
C THR A 25 4.81 2.77 -7.56
N LEU A 26 3.56 2.73 -7.13
CA LEU A 26 3.00 3.62 -6.12
C LEU A 26 2.96 2.88 -4.80
N TRP A 27 2.69 3.58 -3.72
CA TRP A 27 2.48 2.96 -2.42
C TRP A 27 1.16 3.38 -1.81
N VAL A 28 0.62 2.52 -0.98
CA VAL A 28 -0.56 2.80 -0.17
C VAL A 28 -0.20 2.66 1.30
N HIS A 29 -0.80 3.47 2.13
CA HIS A 29 -0.67 3.35 3.57
C HIS A 29 -1.96 3.77 4.26
N ASP A 30 -2.12 3.34 5.51
CA ASP A 30 -3.22 3.82 6.32
C ASP A 30 -3.10 5.33 6.54
N HIS A 31 -4.20 6.02 6.43
CA HIS A 31 -4.29 7.46 6.64
C HIS A 31 -5.40 7.82 7.65
N SER A 32 -5.65 6.94 8.59
CA SER A 32 -6.62 7.17 9.66
C SER A 32 -6.19 8.34 10.54
N MET A 33 -7.10 9.26 10.77
CA MET A 33 -6.80 10.48 11.50
C MET A 33 -6.36 10.17 12.94
N GLY A 34 -5.21 10.72 13.33
CA GLY A 34 -4.64 10.60 14.67
C GLY A 34 -3.84 9.31 14.93
N ILE A 35 -3.93 8.29 14.06
CA ILE A 35 -3.23 7.01 14.22
C ILE A 35 -2.43 6.56 12.99
N THR A 36 -2.33 7.39 11.97
CA THR A 36 -1.61 7.08 10.72
C THR A 36 -0.19 6.60 11.00
N ARG A 37 0.55 7.31 11.86
CA ARG A 37 1.92 6.95 12.23
C ARG A 37 1.99 5.54 12.82
N LEU A 38 1.14 5.24 13.78
CA LEU A 38 1.09 3.95 14.45
C LEU A 38 0.77 2.84 13.45
N ASN A 39 -0.28 3.01 12.68
CA ASN A 39 -0.74 2.01 11.72
C ASN A 39 0.30 1.77 10.61
N SER A 40 0.95 2.81 10.11
CA SER A 40 2.00 2.67 9.10
C SER A 40 3.22 1.91 9.64
N ILE A 41 3.66 2.21 10.87
CA ILE A 41 4.77 1.50 11.52
C ILE A 41 4.40 0.05 11.80
N MET A 42 3.14 -0.23 12.12
CA MET A 42 2.62 -1.60 12.34
C MET A 42 2.45 -2.39 11.04
N GLY A 43 2.84 -1.82 9.91
CA GLY A 43 2.87 -2.53 8.63
C GLY A 43 1.64 -2.30 7.74
N LEU A 44 0.77 -1.34 8.05
CA LEU A 44 -0.33 -0.96 7.15
C LEU A 44 0.18 -0.04 6.04
N ALA A 45 1.14 -0.55 5.30
CA ALA A 45 1.71 0.04 4.10
C ALA A 45 2.03 -1.06 3.09
N SER A 46 1.84 -0.79 1.81
CA SER A 46 2.06 -1.76 0.75
C SER A 46 2.25 -1.05 -0.59
N PHE A 47 2.38 -1.83 -1.64
CA PHE A 47 2.47 -1.33 -3.01
C PHE A 47 1.09 -1.18 -3.64
N TRP A 48 1.01 -0.22 -4.56
CA TRP A 48 0.00 -0.11 -5.58
C TRP A 48 0.71 -0.06 -6.92
N ILE A 49 0.83 -1.22 -7.56
CA ILE A 49 1.57 -1.36 -8.80
C ILE A 49 0.59 -1.18 -9.96
N VAL A 50 0.87 -0.24 -10.83
CA VAL A 50 0.10 -0.01 -12.06
C VAL A 50 0.94 -0.50 -13.22
N HIS A 51 0.43 -1.51 -13.92
CA HIS A 51 0.98 -1.99 -15.18
C HIS A 51 0.22 -1.34 -16.33
N ALA A 52 0.94 -0.80 -17.28
CA ALA A 52 0.38 -0.22 -18.48
C ALA A 52 1.20 -0.65 -19.71
N HIS A 53 0.77 -0.23 -20.88
CA HIS A 53 1.43 -0.59 -22.14
C HIS A 53 2.93 -0.22 -22.18
N ASP A 54 3.34 0.78 -21.41
CA ASP A 54 4.74 1.20 -21.33
C ASP A 54 5.68 0.06 -20.86
N ASP A 55 5.21 -0.84 -19.99
CA ASP A 55 6.00 -1.97 -19.50
C ASP A 55 6.34 -2.93 -20.63
N ASP A 56 5.38 -3.21 -21.50
CA ASP A 56 5.55 -4.09 -22.66
C ASP A 56 6.53 -3.50 -23.67
N VAL A 57 6.42 -2.20 -23.94
CA VAL A 57 7.29 -1.50 -24.89
C VAL A 57 8.73 -1.46 -24.41
N LEU A 58 8.93 -1.25 -23.13
CA LEU A 58 10.26 -1.18 -22.51
C LEU A 58 10.84 -2.57 -22.20
N ARG A 59 10.06 -3.63 -22.35
CA ARG A 59 10.43 -5.02 -22.01
C ARG A 59 10.98 -5.13 -20.59
N LEU A 60 10.29 -4.52 -19.64
CA LEU A 60 10.67 -4.59 -18.24
C LEU A 60 10.50 -6.03 -17.71
N PRO A 61 11.20 -6.38 -16.64
CA PRO A 61 10.99 -7.66 -15.97
C PRO A 61 9.53 -7.83 -15.56
N PHE A 62 9.02 -9.06 -15.65
CA PHE A 62 7.64 -9.37 -15.29
C PHE A 62 7.55 -10.75 -14.63
N GLY A 63 6.40 -11.05 -14.03
CA GLY A 63 6.15 -12.31 -13.35
C GLY A 63 7.12 -12.53 -12.17
N GLU A 64 7.80 -13.66 -12.15
CA GLU A 64 8.75 -14.01 -11.08
C GLU A 64 9.98 -13.09 -10.98
N PHE A 65 10.24 -12.29 -12.01
CA PHE A 65 11.34 -11.33 -12.05
C PHE A 65 10.92 -9.91 -11.65
N ASP A 66 9.64 -9.67 -11.41
CA ASP A 66 9.12 -8.41 -10.92
C ASP A 66 8.90 -8.49 -9.41
N VAL A 67 9.94 -8.17 -8.66
CA VAL A 67 9.99 -8.36 -7.21
C VAL A 67 9.90 -7.00 -6.52
N PRO A 68 8.72 -6.58 -6.04
CA PRO A 68 8.59 -5.35 -5.29
C PRO A 68 9.20 -5.50 -3.88
N LEU A 69 10.05 -4.55 -3.50
CA LEU A 69 10.72 -4.55 -2.20
C LEU A 69 10.34 -3.30 -1.41
N LEU A 70 9.78 -3.51 -0.24
CA LEU A 70 9.50 -2.45 0.73
C LEU A 70 10.52 -2.52 1.86
N ILE A 71 11.35 -1.48 1.96
CA ILE A 71 12.33 -1.36 3.04
C ILE A 71 11.77 -0.42 4.08
N SER A 72 11.63 -0.90 5.30
CA SER A 72 11.17 -0.11 6.44
C SER A 72 12.01 -0.44 7.67
N ASP A 73 12.11 0.52 8.57
CA ASP A 73 12.68 0.32 9.88
C ASP A 73 11.55 0.29 10.93
N CYS A 74 11.66 -0.62 11.87
CA CYS A 74 10.85 -0.56 13.06
C CYS A 74 11.59 -1.21 14.24
N SER A 75 11.43 -0.64 15.41
CA SER A 75 11.98 -1.19 16.65
C SER A 75 10.86 -1.91 17.39
N LEU A 76 11.06 -3.21 17.63
CA LEU A 76 10.11 -4.03 18.35
C LEU A 76 10.77 -4.59 19.61
N ASP A 77 10.01 -4.72 20.68
CA ASP A 77 10.42 -5.41 21.88
C ASP A 77 10.31 -6.94 21.72
N ALA A 78 10.65 -7.68 22.77
CA ALA A 78 10.59 -9.15 22.76
C ALA A 78 9.18 -9.73 22.59
N ASN A 79 8.14 -8.93 22.75
CA ASN A 79 6.73 -9.28 22.57
C ASN A 79 6.18 -8.80 21.23
N ALA A 80 7.04 -8.34 20.32
CA ALA A 80 6.68 -7.74 19.06
C ALA A 80 5.82 -6.46 19.19
N GLN A 81 5.98 -5.74 20.27
CA GLN A 81 5.36 -4.44 20.46
C GLN A 81 6.31 -3.33 20.00
N LEU A 82 5.76 -2.25 19.48
CA LEU A 82 6.55 -1.09 19.09
C LEU A 82 7.27 -0.49 20.32
N TRP A 83 8.52 -0.17 20.14
CA TRP A 83 9.36 0.45 21.16
C TRP A 83 9.25 1.96 21.10
#